data_9b253ec2ab26a50cefaa957487580503
#
_entry.id   9b253ec2ab26a50cefaa957487580503
#
_cell.length_a   1.000
_cell.length_b   1.000
_cell.length_c   1.000
_cell.angle_alpha   90.00
_cell.angle_beta   90.00
_cell.angle_gamma   90.00
#
_symmetry.space_group_name_H-M   'P 1'
#
loop_
_entity.id
_entity.type
_entity.pdbx_description
1 polymer ?
#
loop_
_entity_poly.entity_id
_entity_poly.type
_entity_poly.pdbx_seq_one_letter_code
_entity_poly.pdbx_strand_id
1 'polypeptide(L)'
;NYITAPKDDIDIRNLLKKDHDNIISLDVDVIENEFAIKEVTDFIRLKTQGHSRISMKVIKDRFNGAPYGYTDTDIEWIVTKAFRNDRISLFVNGEAVSLLTETTDKLFDYLTKKAYTEKLMLEEKETISDRLKKSLKDVSLVLFDTSITTTDTDGMIYEFLQSSKKLVDNMKQLKVNYVMKKYPGIETIEEGIQLLGEPIEMKNPSIIFKYVEDHLDDYLDLSDNFGPLRTFFNGKQKEYWDNALEKVQIYEES
;
A
#
# COMPACT_ATOMS: atom_id res chain seq x y z
N ASN A 1 -5.47 -4.42 36.67
CA ASN A 1 -6.32 -4.32 35.48
C ASN A 1 -5.70 -3.25 34.56
N TYR A 2 -5.26 -3.64 33.37
CA TYR A 2 -4.53 -2.74 32.46
C TYR A 2 -5.48 -2.10 31.44
N ILE A 3 -6.76 -2.45 31.47
CA ILE A 3 -7.81 -1.78 30.71
C ILE A 3 -8.32 -0.62 31.54
N THR A 4 -8.06 0.60 31.08
CA THR A 4 -8.48 1.84 31.75
C THR A 4 -9.88 2.28 31.32
N ALA A 5 -10.29 1.90 30.11
CA ALA A 5 -11.61 2.17 29.55
C ALA A 5 -12.10 0.91 28.82
N PRO A 6 -13.05 0.14 29.39
CA PRO A 6 -13.70 -1.00 28.72
C PRO A 6 -14.31 -0.56 27.40
N LYS A 7 -14.22 -1.43 26.39
CA LYS A 7 -14.66 -1.14 25.02
C LYS A 7 -15.91 -1.94 24.65
N ASP A 8 -16.65 -1.45 23.68
CA ASP A 8 -17.84 -2.09 23.15
C ASP A 8 -17.79 -2.27 21.62
N ASP A 9 -18.81 -2.88 21.05
CA ASP A 9 -18.93 -3.12 19.62
C ASP A 9 -18.96 -1.82 18.79
N ILE A 10 -19.45 -0.73 19.38
CA ILE A 10 -19.51 0.58 18.72
C ILE A 10 -18.09 1.14 18.56
N ASP A 11 -17.26 0.97 19.59
CA ASP A 11 -15.86 1.38 19.56
C ASP A 11 -15.09 0.64 18.47
N ILE A 12 -15.31 -0.69 18.33
CA ILE A 12 -14.69 -1.50 17.27
C ILE A 12 -15.15 -1.01 15.90
N ARG A 13 -16.45 -0.80 15.70
CA ARG A 13 -16.99 -0.30 14.44
C ARG A 13 -16.45 1.08 14.08
N ASN A 14 -16.30 1.96 15.08
CA ASN A 14 -15.72 3.29 14.86
C ASN A 14 -14.27 3.22 14.37
N LEU A 15 -13.46 2.31 14.91
CA LEU A 15 -12.10 2.06 14.41
C LEU A 15 -12.08 1.55 12.95
N LEU A 16 -13.10 0.81 12.52
CA LEU A 16 -13.17 0.21 11.19
C LEU A 16 -13.76 1.12 10.12
N LYS A 17 -14.36 2.26 10.48
CA LYS A 17 -14.88 3.23 9.50
C LYS A 17 -13.75 3.77 8.65
N LYS A 18 -13.99 3.82 7.34
CA LYS A 18 -13.08 4.46 6.38
C LYS A 18 -13.32 5.97 6.48
N ASP A 19 -12.47 6.65 7.21
CA ASP A 19 -12.52 8.11 7.28
C ASP A 19 -11.96 8.71 6.01
N HIS A 20 -12.85 9.15 5.12
CA HIS A 20 -12.50 10.18 4.12
C HIS A 20 -12.49 11.59 4.74
N ASP A 21 -12.96 11.77 5.97
CA ASP A 21 -13.19 13.09 6.59
C ASP A 21 -12.38 13.39 7.85
N ASN A 22 -11.50 12.50 8.31
CA ASN A 22 -10.60 12.80 9.45
C ASN A 22 -9.15 13.02 9.02
N ILE A 23 -8.94 13.95 8.13
CA ILE A 23 -7.72 14.75 8.11
C ILE A 23 -7.83 15.67 9.34
N ILE A 24 -6.97 15.42 10.34
CA ILE A 24 -6.86 16.21 11.56
C ILE A 24 -7.88 15.82 12.67
N SER A 25 -7.78 14.65 13.24
CA SER A 25 -7.68 14.63 14.67
C SER A 25 -6.19 14.58 15.04
N LEU A 26 -5.62 15.74 15.24
CA LEU A 26 -4.52 15.93 16.18
C LEU A 26 -5.11 15.60 17.56
N ASP A 27 -5.62 14.41 17.70
CA ASP A 27 -5.87 13.84 18.99
C ASP A 27 -4.49 13.65 19.61
N VAL A 28 -4.19 14.54 20.50
CA VAL A 28 -3.46 14.23 21.72
C VAL A 28 -4.32 13.15 22.39
N ASP A 29 -4.38 11.98 21.75
CA ASP A 29 -4.92 10.79 22.35
C ASP A 29 -4.06 10.54 23.57
N VAL A 30 -4.61 10.85 24.72
CA VAL A 30 -4.27 10.08 25.90
C VAL A 30 -4.49 8.65 25.42
N ILE A 31 -3.39 7.92 25.17
CA ILE A 31 -3.45 6.64 24.47
C ILE A 31 -4.12 5.67 25.42
N GLU A 32 -5.46 5.68 25.37
CA GLU A 32 -6.27 4.78 26.17
C GLU A 32 -5.83 3.36 25.89
N ASN A 33 -5.55 2.61 26.96
CA ASN A 33 -5.15 1.22 26.89
C ASN A 33 -3.81 0.95 26.16
N GLU A 34 -2.90 1.93 26.03
CA GLU A 34 -1.61 1.75 25.34
C GLU A 34 -0.82 0.55 25.87
N PHE A 35 -0.81 0.38 27.20
CA PHE A 35 -0.14 -0.75 27.81
C PHE A 35 -0.74 -2.08 27.35
N ALA A 36 -2.07 -2.17 27.32
CA ALA A 36 -2.75 -3.39 26.87
C ALA A 36 -2.50 -3.66 25.38
N ILE A 37 -2.51 -2.62 24.55
CA ILE A 37 -2.16 -2.72 23.11
C ILE A 37 -0.73 -3.23 22.95
N LYS A 38 0.22 -2.69 23.70
CA LYS A 38 1.60 -3.11 23.67
C LYS A 38 1.77 -4.57 24.09
N GLU A 39 1.17 -4.98 25.20
CA GLU A 39 1.24 -6.37 25.69
C GLU A 39 0.70 -7.38 24.67
N VAL A 40 -0.44 -7.07 24.04
CA VAL A 40 -1.03 -7.94 23.01
C VAL A 40 -0.17 -7.98 21.75
N THR A 41 0.33 -6.83 21.30
CA THR A 41 1.20 -6.79 20.11
C THR A 41 2.56 -7.45 20.35
N ASP A 42 3.16 -7.27 21.53
CA ASP A 42 4.40 -7.96 21.91
C ASP A 42 4.21 -9.49 21.98
N PHE A 43 3.06 -9.94 22.50
CA PHE A 43 2.73 -11.36 22.49
C PHE A 43 2.58 -11.92 21.06
N ILE A 44 1.87 -11.19 20.18
CA ILE A 44 1.74 -11.57 18.76
C ILE A 44 3.13 -11.66 18.14
N ARG A 45 3.98 -10.63 18.30
CA ARG A 45 5.36 -10.61 17.80
C ARG A 45 6.15 -11.84 18.23
N LEU A 46 6.16 -12.13 19.53
CA LEU A 46 6.88 -13.29 20.08
C LEU A 46 6.40 -14.63 19.51
N LYS A 47 5.10 -14.76 19.27
CA LYS A 47 4.50 -16.00 18.79
C LYS A 47 4.58 -16.18 17.28
N THR A 48 4.78 -15.09 16.54
CA THR A 48 4.83 -15.11 15.07
C THR A 48 6.25 -14.98 14.51
N GLN A 49 7.27 -15.01 15.36
CA GLN A 49 8.65 -15.11 14.92
C GLN A 49 8.85 -16.30 13.98
N GLY A 50 9.53 -16.08 12.86
CA GLY A 50 9.74 -17.10 11.83
C GLY A 50 8.56 -17.32 10.89
N HIS A 51 7.74 -16.29 10.66
CA HIS A 51 6.61 -16.28 9.73
C HIS A 51 5.48 -17.27 10.08
N SER A 52 5.35 -17.60 11.36
CA SER A 52 4.20 -18.35 11.87
C SER A 52 3.03 -17.39 12.13
N ARG A 53 1.80 -17.92 12.08
CA ARG A 53 0.57 -17.16 12.40
C ARG A 53 -0.09 -17.76 13.62
N ILE A 54 -0.73 -16.91 14.42
CA ILE A 54 -1.55 -17.34 15.56
C ILE A 54 -3.01 -16.98 15.33
N SER A 55 -3.93 -17.78 15.87
CA SER A 55 -5.35 -17.48 15.76
C SER A 55 -5.79 -16.47 16.82
N MET A 56 -6.91 -15.78 16.54
CA MET A 56 -7.58 -14.91 17.51
C MET A 56 -7.92 -15.67 18.81
N LYS A 57 -8.20 -16.97 18.71
CA LYS A 57 -8.42 -17.83 19.88
C LYS A 57 -7.22 -17.85 20.82
N VAL A 58 -6.01 -18.03 20.29
CA VAL A 58 -4.79 -18.06 21.11
C VAL A 58 -4.61 -16.76 21.89
N ILE A 59 -4.97 -15.62 21.28
CA ILE A 59 -4.91 -14.31 21.93
C ILE A 59 -5.97 -14.23 23.05
N LYS A 60 -7.21 -14.60 22.75
CA LYS A 60 -8.30 -14.62 23.74
C LYS A 60 -7.98 -15.56 24.91
N ASP A 61 -7.54 -16.79 24.66
CA ASP A 61 -7.17 -17.74 25.69
C ASP A 61 -6.06 -17.22 26.61
N ARG A 62 -5.12 -16.43 26.06
CA ARG A 62 -4.03 -15.82 26.82
C ARG A 62 -4.48 -14.65 27.69
N PHE A 63 -5.31 -13.75 27.14
CA PHE A 63 -5.60 -12.47 27.78
C PHE A 63 -6.92 -12.42 28.55
N ASN A 64 -7.84 -13.37 28.32
CA ASN A 64 -9.02 -13.54 29.17
C ASN A 64 -8.66 -14.08 30.56
N GLY A 65 -7.58 -14.84 30.64
CA GLY A 65 -7.12 -15.43 31.89
C GLY A 65 -6.30 -14.50 32.77
N ALA A 66 -5.99 -14.97 33.99
CA ALA A 66 -5.07 -14.26 34.88
C ALA A 66 -3.66 -14.18 34.25
N PRO A 67 -2.92 -13.10 34.42
CA PRO A 67 -3.20 -11.92 35.29
C PRO A 67 -4.02 -10.81 34.61
N TYR A 68 -4.38 -10.94 33.33
CA TYR A 68 -4.98 -9.87 32.53
C TYR A 68 -6.48 -9.70 32.78
N GLY A 69 -7.28 -10.75 32.54
CA GLY A 69 -8.73 -10.72 32.75
C GLY A 69 -9.49 -9.76 31.82
N TYR A 70 -8.99 -9.60 30.57
CA TYR A 70 -9.66 -8.80 29.56
C TYR A 70 -10.92 -9.50 29.06
N THR A 71 -11.94 -8.73 28.71
CA THR A 71 -13.11 -9.29 28.03
C THR A 71 -12.80 -9.61 26.56
N ASP A 72 -13.62 -10.43 25.93
CA ASP A 72 -13.49 -10.72 24.49
C ASP A 72 -13.52 -9.42 23.66
N THR A 73 -14.43 -8.50 24.00
CA THR A 73 -14.60 -7.23 23.30
C THR A 73 -13.39 -6.31 23.47
N ASP A 74 -12.78 -6.28 24.68
CA ASP A 74 -11.54 -5.52 24.90
C ASP A 74 -10.41 -6.04 23.99
N ILE A 75 -10.26 -7.36 23.91
CA ILE A 75 -9.23 -8.01 23.06
C ILE A 75 -9.50 -7.71 21.59
N GLU A 76 -10.74 -7.84 21.14
CA GLU A 76 -11.17 -7.54 19.78
C GLU A 76 -10.89 -6.08 19.41
N TRP A 77 -11.16 -5.15 20.30
CA TRP A 77 -10.85 -3.73 20.12
C TRP A 77 -9.32 -3.50 20.03
N ILE A 78 -8.54 -4.11 20.94
CA ILE A 78 -7.06 -3.99 20.93
C ILE A 78 -6.49 -4.52 19.61
N VAL A 79 -6.94 -5.69 19.17
CA VAL A 79 -6.52 -6.28 17.89
C VAL A 79 -6.91 -5.37 16.72
N THR A 80 -8.12 -4.81 16.73
CA THR A 80 -8.58 -3.87 15.72
C THR A 80 -7.70 -2.61 15.68
N LYS A 81 -7.38 -2.04 16.86
CA LYS A 81 -6.49 -0.87 16.96
C LYS A 81 -5.08 -1.18 16.46
N ALA A 82 -4.53 -2.35 16.80
CA ALA A 82 -3.23 -2.78 16.31
C ALA A 82 -3.22 -2.97 14.79
N PHE A 83 -4.28 -3.51 14.22
CA PHE A 83 -4.45 -3.64 12.77
C PHE A 83 -4.57 -2.28 12.08
N ARG A 84 -5.39 -1.37 12.60
CA ARG A 84 -5.49 0.01 12.09
C ARG A 84 -4.19 0.79 12.17
N ASN A 85 -3.40 0.54 13.21
CA ASN A 85 -2.10 1.19 13.42
C ASN A 85 -0.96 0.50 12.67
N ASP A 86 -1.28 -0.40 11.74
CA ASP A 86 -0.31 -1.06 10.86
C ASP A 86 0.75 -1.90 11.61
N ARG A 87 0.40 -2.39 12.83
CA ARG A 87 1.30 -3.19 13.67
C ARG A 87 1.18 -4.69 13.44
N ILE A 88 0.02 -5.14 12.95
CA ILE A 88 -0.27 -6.55 12.68
C ILE A 88 -0.99 -6.71 11.35
N SER A 89 -0.82 -7.86 10.74
CA SER A 89 -1.58 -8.32 9.58
C SER A 89 -2.61 -9.36 10.00
N LEU A 90 -3.77 -9.31 9.36
CA LEU A 90 -4.87 -10.26 9.57
C LEU A 90 -5.04 -11.15 8.33
N PHE A 91 -5.40 -12.41 8.55
CA PHE A 91 -5.63 -13.39 7.48
C PHE A 91 -6.87 -14.23 7.79
N VAL A 92 -7.68 -14.48 6.78
CA VAL A 92 -8.81 -15.41 6.85
C VAL A 92 -8.70 -16.40 5.68
N ASN A 93 -8.75 -17.69 5.97
CA ASN A 93 -8.57 -18.76 4.98
C ASN A 93 -7.25 -18.66 4.17
N GLY A 94 -6.20 -18.11 4.77
CA GLY A 94 -4.90 -17.90 4.14
C GLY A 94 -4.76 -16.60 3.34
N GLU A 95 -5.84 -15.90 3.08
CA GLU A 95 -5.84 -14.62 2.36
C GLU A 95 -5.68 -13.44 3.33
N ALA A 96 -4.87 -12.45 2.94
CA ALA A 96 -4.69 -11.23 3.72
C ALA A 96 -5.98 -10.40 3.73
N VAL A 97 -6.35 -9.93 4.92
CA VAL A 97 -7.48 -9.02 5.13
C VAL A 97 -6.99 -7.59 4.97
N SER A 98 -7.65 -6.81 4.12
CA SER A 98 -7.28 -5.42 3.86
C SER A 98 -8.39 -4.45 4.25
N LEU A 99 -8.03 -3.35 4.92
CA LEU A 99 -8.93 -2.24 5.20
C LEU A 99 -9.46 -1.57 3.93
N LEU A 100 -8.76 -1.70 2.80
CA LEU A 100 -9.11 -1.05 1.54
C LEU A 100 -10.17 -1.82 0.76
N THR A 101 -10.07 -3.15 0.76
CA THR A 101 -10.91 -4.01 -0.09
C THR A 101 -12.13 -4.55 0.63
N GLU A 102 -12.05 -4.72 1.96
CA GLU A 102 -13.16 -5.28 2.74
C GLU A 102 -14.14 -4.20 3.21
N THR A 103 -15.40 -4.59 3.38
CA THR A 103 -16.41 -3.71 3.99
C THR A 103 -16.24 -3.65 5.52
N THR A 104 -16.66 -2.55 6.13
CA THR A 104 -16.66 -2.39 7.60
C THR A 104 -17.40 -3.53 8.32
N ASP A 105 -18.55 -3.96 7.78
CA ASP A 105 -19.33 -5.04 8.39
C ASP A 105 -18.61 -6.39 8.29
N LYS A 106 -17.93 -6.67 7.18
CA LYS A 106 -17.19 -7.91 7.00
C LYS A 106 -15.95 -7.95 7.90
N LEU A 107 -15.25 -6.83 8.04
CA LEU A 107 -14.13 -6.68 8.97
C LEU A 107 -14.59 -6.88 10.42
N PHE A 108 -15.70 -6.25 10.80
CA PHE A 108 -16.30 -6.43 12.11
C PHE A 108 -16.66 -7.89 12.37
N ASP A 109 -17.27 -8.57 11.40
CA ASP A 109 -17.61 -9.99 11.49
C ASP A 109 -16.38 -10.88 11.71
N TYR A 110 -15.29 -10.63 10.99
CA TYR A 110 -14.03 -11.37 11.16
C TYR A 110 -13.45 -11.23 12.56
N LEU A 111 -13.53 -10.04 13.13
CA LEU A 111 -12.93 -9.71 14.42
C LEU A 111 -13.77 -10.19 15.61
N THR A 112 -15.11 -10.18 15.50
CA THR A 112 -16.01 -10.37 16.64
C THR A 112 -16.81 -11.67 16.62
N LYS A 113 -17.13 -12.21 15.42
CA LYS A 113 -17.97 -13.41 15.36
C LYS A 113 -17.21 -14.67 15.79
N LYS A 114 -17.82 -15.44 16.67
CA LYS A 114 -17.28 -16.70 17.19
C LYS A 114 -16.83 -17.68 16.08
N ALA A 115 -17.51 -17.65 14.93
CA ALA A 115 -17.18 -18.51 13.78
C ALA A 115 -15.78 -18.23 13.19
N TYR A 116 -15.22 -17.06 13.44
CA TYR A 116 -13.90 -16.66 12.95
C TYR A 116 -12.80 -16.72 14.01
N THR A 117 -13.11 -16.95 15.28
CA THR A 117 -12.13 -16.94 16.37
C THR A 117 -10.94 -17.90 16.13
N GLU A 118 -11.17 -19.05 15.51
CA GLU A 118 -10.09 -20.00 15.13
C GLU A 118 -9.55 -19.77 13.70
N LYS A 119 -10.30 -19.08 12.84
CA LYS A 119 -9.98 -18.88 11.42
C LYS A 119 -9.26 -17.57 11.16
N LEU A 120 -9.49 -16.56 12.00
CA LEU A 120 -8.79 -15.28 11.93
C LEU A 120 -7.37 -15.50 12.48
N MET A 121 -6.41 -15.43 11.57
CA MET A 121 -5.00 -15.60 11.86
C MET A 121 -4.31 -14.23 11.88
N LEU A 122 -3.36 -14.07 12.78
CA LEU A 122 -2.62 -12.83 12.99
C LEU A 122 -1.12 -13.10 12.90
N GLU A 123 -0.40 -12.13 12.38
CA GLU A 123 1.06 -12.07 12.45
C GLU A 123 1.52 -10.63 12.68
N GLU A 124 2.74 -10.46 13.20
CA GLU A 124 3.36 -9.16 13.28
C GLU A 124 3.56 -8.60 11.87
N LYS A 125 3.22 -7.32 11.68
CA LYS A 125 3.51 -6.63 10.43
C LYS A 125 4.90 -6.00 10.52
N GLU A 126 5.71 -6.22 9.51
CA GLU A 126 7.03 -5.62 9.41
C GLU A 126 6.90 -4.09 9.37
N THR A 127 7.61 -3.41 10.27
CA THR A 127 7.57 -1.95 10.34
C THR A 127 8.35 -1.35 9.18
N ILE A 128 7.67 -0.62 8.32
CA ILE A 128 8.29 0.13 7.24
C ILE A 128 8.86 1.44 7.79
N SER A 129 10.15 1.66 7.56
CA SER A 129 10.82 2.88 8.03
C SER A 129 10.26 4.14 7.35
N ASP A 130 10.31 5.27 8.06
CA ASP A 130 9.87 6.56 7.50
C ASP A 130 10.66 6.96 6.26
N ARG A 131 11.93 6.53 6.16
CA ARG A 131 12.75 6.71 4.97
C ARG A 131 12.11 6.05 3.75
N LEU A 132 11.76 4.77 3.84
CA LEU A 132 11.12 4.02 2.75
C LEU A 132 9.76 4.63 2.35
N LYS A 133 8.96 5.05 3.35
CA LYS A 133 7.69 5.76 3.10
C LYS A 133 7.92 7.09 2.37
N LYS A 134 8.97 7.82 2.74
CA LYS A 134 9.31 9.08 2.10
C LYS A 134 9.72 8.86 0.65
N SER A 135 10.60 7.90 0.35
CA SER A 135 11.03 7.60 -1.02
C SER A 135 9.86 7.25 -1.92
N LEU A 136 8.89 6.45 -1.43
CA LEU A 136 7.68 6.14 -2.18
C LEU A 136 6.84 7.41 -2.49
N LYS A 137 6.72 8.32 -1.51
CA LYS A 137 6.00 9.60 -1.69
C LYS A 137 6.72 10.50 -2.67
N ASP A 138 8.04 10.61 -2.58
CA ASP A 138 8.86 11.45 -3.44
C ASP A 138 8.75 10.95 -4.91
N VAL A 139 8.89 9.65 -5.14
CA VAL A 139 8.69 9.04 -6.47
C VAL A 139 7.27 9.29 -7.00
N SER A 140 6.25 9.12 -6.17
CA SER A 140 4.86 9.35 -6.59
C SER A 140 4.62 10.79 -7.00
N LEU A 141 5.18 11.74 -6.26
CA LEU A 141 5.04 13.16 -6.58
C LEU A 141 5.76 13.52 -7.88
N VAL A 142 7.01 13.07 -8.05
CA VAL A 142 7.83 13.44 -9.20
C VAL A 142 7.35 12.77 -10.49
N LEU A 143 6.99 11.49 -10.43
CA LEU A 143 6.66 10.71 -11.62
C LEU A 143 5.20 10.79 -12.03
N PHE A 144 4.28 10.83 -11.06
CA PHE A 144 2.84 10.81 -11.32
C PHE A 144 2.16 12.17 -11.09
N ASP A 145 2.89 13.17 -10.59
CA ASP A 145 2.33 14.47 -10.18
C ASP A 145 1.17 14.30 -9.17
N THR A 146 1.28 13.29 -8.29
CA THR A 146 0.24 12.90 -7.35
C THR A 146 0.84 12.63 -5.98
N SER A 147 0.31 13.29 -4.95
CA SER A 147 0.70 13.02 -3.56
C SER A 147 -0.06 11.82 -3.00
N ILE A 148 0.65 10.91 -2.34
CA ILE A 148 0.03 9.84 -1.57
C ILE A 148 -0.61 10.43 -0.33
N THR A 149 -1.91 10.20 -0.16
CA THR A 149 -2.72 10.78 0.92
C THR A 149 -2.90 9.85 2.11
N THR A 150 -2.83 8.54 1.90
CA THR A 150 -2.92 7.54 2.96
C THR A 150 -1.67 7.50 3.83
N THR A 151 -1.86 7.10 5.09
CA THR A 151 -0.78 7.00 6.08
C THR A 151 -0.38 5.56 6.39
N ASP A 152 -1.30 4.60 6.18
CA ASP A 152 -1.03 3.18 6.34
C ASP A 152 -0.27 2.61 5.14
N THR A 153 0.55 1.59 5.38
CA THR A 153 1.45 1.04 4.36
C THR A 153 0.71 0.41 3.19
N ASP A 154 -0.41 -0.26 3.43
CA ASP A 154 -1.19 -0.91 2.37
C ASP A 154 -1.86 0.13 1.47
N GLY A 155 -2.40 1.21 2.06
CA GLY A 155 -2.97 2.34 1.34
C GLY A 155 -1.95 3.06 0.47
N MET A 156 -0.76 3.33 1.02
CA MET A 156 0.34 3.94 0.28
C MET A 156 0.72 3.11 -0.96
N ILE A 157 0.90 1.81 -0.78
CA ILE A 157 1.22 0.89 -1.89
C ILE A 157 0.07 0.84 -2.90
N TYR A 158 -1.17 0.79 -2.44
CA TYR A 158 -2.32 0.78 -3.34
C TYR A 158 -2.35 2.02 -4.24
N GLU A 159 -2.21 3.23 -3.68
CA GLU A 159 -2.19 4.47 -4.45
C GLU A 159 -1.01 4.49 -5.44
N PHE A 160 0.18 4.08 -5.01
CA PHE A 160 1.37 3.98 -5.86
C PHE A 160 1.14 3.01 -7.03
N LEU A 161 0.68 1.79 -6.77
CA LEU A 161 0.45 0.78 -7.80
C LEU A 161 -0.67 1.17 -8.78
N GLN A 162 -1.72 1.87 -8.33
CA GLN A 162 -2.76 2.40 -9.23
C GLN A 162 -2.18 3.44 -10.19
N SER A 163 -1.32 4.34 -9.71
CA SER A 163 -0.65 5.34 -10.53
C SER A 163 0.35 4.70 -11.49
N SER A 164 1.11 3.71 -11.01
CA SER A 164 2.04 2.91 -11.83
C SER A 164 1.33 2.20 -12.98
N LYS A 165 0.21 1.52 -12.72
CA LYS A 165 -0.59 0.87 -13.75
C LYS A 165 -1.06 1.83 -14.84
N LYS A 166 -1.58 3.00 -14.43
CA LYS A 166 -2.02 4.03 -15.40
C LYS A 166 -0.87 4.50 -16.28
N LEU A 167 0.31 4.72 -15.70
CA LEU A 167 1.47 5.17 -16.46
C LEU A 167 2.01 4.07 -17.39
N VAL A 168 2.09 2.83 -16.93
CA VAL A 168 2.45 1.67 -17.76
C VAL A 168 1.50 1.52 -18.95
N ASP A 169 0.18 1.64 -18.73
CA ASP A 169 -0.80 1.54 -19.81
C ASP A 169 -0.62 2.68 -20.82
N ASN A 170 -0.34 3.91 -20.36
CA ASN A 170 -0.03 5.04 -21.21
C ASN A 170 1.24 4.79 -22.04
N MET A 171 2.32 4.32 -21.40
CA MET A 171 3.57 3.98 -22.10
C MET A 171 3.39 2.86 -23.14
N LYS A 172 2.59 1.83 -22.83
CA LYS A 172 2.24 0.78 -23.78
C LYS A 172 1.48 1.32 -24.99
N GLN A 173 0.55 2.26 -24.79
CA GLN A 173 -0.15 2.94 -25.87
C GLN A 173 0.81 3.78 -26.72
N LEU A 174 1.74 4.52 -26.12
CA LEU A 174 2.76 5.28 -26.85
C LEU A 174 3.68 4.36 -27.64
N LYS A 175 4.06 3.21 -27.10
CA LYS A 175 4.91 2.21 -27.78
C LYS A 175 4.34 1.75 -29.11
N VAL A 176 3.02 1.72 -29.27
CA VAL A 176 2.35 1.34 -30.53
C VAL A 176 2.77 2.26 -31.69
N ASN A 177 3.07 3.52 -31.42
CA ASN A 177 3.51 4.46 -32.47
C ASN A 177 4.85 4.08 -33.09
N TYR A 178 5.69 3.34 -32.37
CA TYR A 178 7.05 2.96 -32.82
C TYR A 178 7.08 1.77 -33.79
N VAL A 179 5.97 1.06 -33.97
CA VAL A 179 5.90 -0.12 -34.87
C VAL A 179 6.15 0.26 -36.32
N MET A 180 5.70 1.44 -36.75
CA MET A 180 5.78 1.89 -38.15
C MET A 180 6.75 3.06 -38.37
N LYS A 181 7.16 3.77 -37.32
CA LYS A 181 7.96 4.98 -37.43
C LYS A 181 9.07 5.02 -36.40
N LYS A 182 10.19 5.61 -36.77
CA LYS A 182 11.34 5.84 -35.88
C LYS A 182 11.17 7.14 -35.11
N TYR A 183 10.58 7.06 -33.93
CA TYR A 183 10.55 8.16 -32.98
C TYR A 183 11.69 8.02 -31.95
N PRO A 184 12.14 9.15 -31.33
CA PRO A 184 13.12 9.08 -30.27
C PRO A 184 12.52 8.51 -28.98
N GLY A 185 13.36 7.88 -28.14
CA GLY A 185 13.05 7.53 -26.74
C GLY A 185 12.26 6.24 -26.53
N ILE A 186 12.38 5.27 -27.45
CA ILE A 186 11.76 3.94 -27.25
C ILE A 186 12.34 3.24 -26.02
N GLU A 187 13.65 3.41 -25.78
CA GLU A 187 14.36 2.83 -24.66
C GLU A 187 13.75 3.32 -23.33
N THR A 188 13.52 4.62 -23.21
CA THR A 188 12.89 5.22 -22.01
C THR A 188 11.49 4.64 -21.74
N ILE A 189 10.72 4.38 -22.81
CA ILE A 189 9.39 3.77 -22.69
C ILE A 189 9.50 2.30 -22.21
N GLU A 190 10.44 1.54 -22.78
CA GLU A 190 10.64 0.14 -22.43
C GLU A 190 11.16 -0.04 -21.00
N GLU A 191 12.16 0.75 -20.62
CA GLU A 191 12.69 0.80 -19.26
C GLU A 191 11.61 1.23 -18.25
N GLY A 192 10.82 2.23 -18.58
CA GLY A 192 9.71 2.68 -17.73
C GLY A 192 8.62 1.62 -17.54
N ILE A 193 8.26 0.89 -18.60
CA ILE A 193 7.30 -0.22 -18.50
C ILE A 193 7.84 -1.33 -17.59
N GLN A 194 9.13 -1.64 -17.68
CA GLN A 194 9.74 -2.64 -16.81
C GLN A 194 9.81 -2.16 -15.37
N LEU A 195 10.41 -1.00 -15.10
CA LEU A 195 10.62 -0.43 -13.77
C LEU A 195 9.32 -0.28 -12.98
N LEU A 196 8.25 0.17 -13.64
CA LEU A 196 6.92 0.33 -13.03
C LEU A 196 6.12 -0.98 -13.00
N GLY A 197 6.40 -1.92 -13.92
CA GLY A 197 5.70 -3.18 -14.04
C GLY A 197 6.10 -4.18 -12.96
N GLU A 198 7.36 -4.23 -12.58
CA GLU A 198 7.86 -5.18 -11.58
C GLU A 198 7.16 -5.06 -10.22
N PRO A 199 6.97 -3.86 -9.62
CA PRO A 199 6.25 -3.72 -8.36
C PRO A 199 4.77 -4.16 -8.43
N ILE A 200 4.14 -4.08 -9.60
CA ILE A 200 2.74 -4.46 -9.81
C ILE A 200 2.53 -5.97 -9.58
N GLU A 201 3.54 -6.77 -9.89
CA GLU A 201 3.50 -8.23 -9.72
C GLU A 201 3.91 -8.68 -8.30
N MET A 202 4.47 -7.78 -7.50
CA MET A 202 4.89 -8.08 -6.14
C MET A 202 3.70 -8.13 -5.20
N LYS A 203 3.69 -9.13 -4.29
CA LYS A 203 2.59 -9.33 -3.33
C LYS A 203 2.88 -8.78 -1.94
N ASN A 204 4.16 -8.55 -1.62
CA ASN A 204 4.57 -8.13 -0.29
C ASN A 204 4.86 -6.63 -0.27
N PRO A 205 4.12 -5.82 0.51
CA PRO A 205 4.34 -4.38 0.65
C PRO A 205 5.78 -4.00 1.02
N SER A 206 6.40 -4.72 1.94
CA SER A 206 7.78 -4.43 2.38
C SER A 206 8.79 -4.55 1.24
N ILE A 207 8.59 -5.53 0.34
CA ILE A 207 9.44 -5.72 -0.83
C ILE A 207 9.24 -4.56 -1.82
N ILE A 208 8.00 -4.09 -2.02
CA ILE A 208 7.70 -2.97 -2.91
C ILE A 208 8.36 -1.68 -2.41
N PHE A 209 8.23 -1.36 -1.11
CA PHE A 209 8.90 -0.19 -0.52
C PHE A 209 10.41 -0.24 -0.74
N LYS A 210 11.01 -1.40 -0.52
CA LYS A 210 12.45 -1.59 -0.70
C LYS A 210 12.88 -1.48 -2.15
N TYR A 211 12.10 -2.07 -3.06
CA TYR A 211 12.33 -1.96 -4.50
C TYR A 211 12.32 -0.49 -4.95
N VAL A 212 11.35 0.31 -4.51
CA VAL A 212 11.27 1.72 -4.85
C VAL A 212 12.47 2.50 -4.32
N GLU A 213 12.93 2.21 -3.10
CA GLU A 213 14.13 2.84 -2.53
C GLU A 213 15.40 2.44 -3.30
N ASP A 214 15.54 1.15 -3.61
CA ASP A 214 16.72 0.64 -4.30
C ASP A 214 16.84 1.16 -5.75
N HIS A 215 15.71 1.56 -6.37
CA HIS A 215 15.64 2.12 -7.73
C HIS A 215 15.25 3.61 -7.75
N LEU A 216 15.50 4.33 -6.66
CA LEU A 216 15.09 5.74 -6.55
C LEU A 216 15.61 6.60 -7.69
N ASP A 217 16.90 6.46 -8.01
CA ASP A 217 17.56 7.21 -9.08
C ASP A 217 16.96 6.86 -10.45
N ASP A 218 16.67 5.58 -10.69
CA ASP A 218 16.03 5.13 -11.95
C ASP A 218 14.64 5.75 -12.14
N TYR A 219 13.86 5.89 -11.06
CA TYR A 219 12.56 6.57 -11.12
C TYR A 219 12.68 8.07 -11.39
N LEU A 220 13.69 8.73 -10.84
CA LEU A 220 13.97 10.16 -11.10
C LEU A 220 14.41 10.37 -12.54
N ASP A 221 15.33 9.55 -13.03
CA ASP A 221 15.79 9.57 -14.42
C ASP A 221 14.64 9.29 -15.40
N LEU A 222 13.76 8.34 -15.07
CA LEU A 222 12.56 8.08 -15.84
C LEU A 222 11.65 9.30 -15.93
N SER A 223 11.43 10.02 -14.83
CA SER A 223 10.62 11.23 -14.81
C SER A 223 11.20 12.31 -15.72
N ASP A 224 12.51 12.54 -15.61
CA ASP A 224 13.21 13.55 -16.39
C ASP A 224 13.20 13.23 -17.91
N ASN A 225 13.36 11.97 -18.26
CA ASN A 225 13.41 11.53 -19.66
C ASN A 225 12.03 11.34 -20.30
N PHE A 226 11.01 10.94 -19.51
CA PHE A 226 9.66 10.70 -20.02
C PHE A 226 8.85 11.99 -20.20
N GLY A 227 9.11 13.04 -19.42
CA GLY A 227 8.46 14.35 -19.55
C GLY A 227 8.54 14.94 -20.97
N PRO A 228 9.74 15.06 -21.55
CA PRO A 228 9.94 15.49 -22.93
C PRO A 228 9.23 14.61 -23.96
N LEU A 229 9.24 13.27 -23.79
CA LEU A 229 8.55 12.35 -24.69
C LEU A 229 7.04 12.55 -24.65
N ARG A 230 6.46 12.72 -23.49
CA ARG A 230 5.02 13.03 -23.34
C ARG A 230 4.67 14.35 -24.06
N THR A 231 5.53 15.36 -23.95
CA THR A 231 5.36 16.63 -24.64
C THR A 231 5.48 16.47 -26.15
N PHE A 232 6.43 15.65 -26.62
CA PHE A 232 6.61 15.35 -28.03
C PHE A 232 5.37 14.69 -28.65
N PHE A 233 4.80 13.67 -28.01
CA PHE A 233 3.64 12.94 -28.53
C PHE A 233 2.34 13.71 -28.42
N ASN A 234 2.17 14.54 -27.38
CA ASN A 234 0.95 15.32 -27.15
C ASN A 234 0.97 16.70 -27.80
N GLY A 235 2.15 17.15 -28.27
CA GLY A 235 2.36 18.45 -28.87
C GLY A 235 2.48 18.42 -30.40
N LYS A 236 2.83 19.57 -30.98
CA LYS A 236 3.07 19.73 -32.43
C LYS A 236 4.39 19.13 -32.89
N GLN A 237 5.27 18.73 -31.98
CA GLN A 237 6.60 18.19 -32.31
C GLN A 237 6.52 16.89 -33.10
N LYS A 238 5.56 16.03 -32.76
CA LYS A 238 5.29 14.79 -33.51
C LYS A 238 4.90 15.08 -34.96
N GLU A 239 4.02 16.06 -35.18
CA GLU A 239 3.60 16.48 -36.51
C GLU A 239 4.78 17.02 -37.34
N TYR A 240 5.62 17.86 -36.74
CA TYR A 240 6.83 18.36 -37.41
C TYR A 240 7.81 17.23 -37.75
N TRP A 241 7.97 16.27 -36.87
CA TRP A 241 8.80 15.09 -37.09
C TRP A 241 8.28 14.22 -38.24
N ASP A 242 6.96 13.94 -38.24
CA ASP A 242 6.30 13.16 -39.30
C ASP A 242 6.46 13.86 -40.66
N ASN A 243 6.25 15.18 -40.75
CA ASN A 243 6.42 15.97 -41.96
C ASN A 243 7.89 15.98 -42.44
N ALA A 244 8.86 15.98 -41.53
CA ALA A 244 10.27 15.91 -41.87
C ALA A 244 10.66 14.55 -42.45
N LEU A 245 10.19 13.44 -41.83
CA LEU A 245 10.42 12.09 -42.32
C LEU A 245 9.82 11.88 -43.71
N GLU A 246 8.62 12.37 -43.96
CA GLU A 246 7.99 12.29 -45.29
C GLU A 246 8.82 13.00 -46.37
N LYS A 247 9.37 14.17 -46.09
CA LYS A 247 10.26 14.87 -47.01
C LYS A 247 11.57 14.14 -47.27
N VAL A 248 12.18 13.54 -46.23
CA VAL A 248 13.40 12.75 -46.37
C VAL A 248 13.15 11.54 -47.29
N GLN A 249 12.02 10.85 -47.08
CA GLN A 249 11.66 9.68 -47.90
C GLN A 249 11.47 10.03 -49.37
N ILE A 250 10.84 11.17 -49.66
CA ILE A 250 10.72 11.66 -51.06
C ILE A 250 12.08 11.95 -51.69
N TYR A 251 13.05 12.46 -50.92
CA TYR A 251 14.40 12.73 -51.40
C TYR A 251 15.21 11.46 -51.63
N GLU A 252 15.00 10.39 -50.89
CA GLU A 252 15.70 9.12 -51.04
C GLU A 252 15.15 8.31 -52.21
N GLU A 253 13.92 8.51 -52.64
CA GLU A 253 13.24 7.85 -53.75
C GLU A 253 13.42 8.59 -55.10
N SER A 254 13.99 9.79 -55.11
CA SER A 254 14.23 10.61 -56.30
C SER A 254 15.67 10.51 -56.80
#